data_7c89df84900a6034c41091411ac6bfb2
#
_entry.id   7c89df84900a6034c41091411ac6bfb2
#
_cell.length_a   1.000
_cell.length_b   1.000
_cell.length_c   1.000
_cell.angle_alpha   90.00
_cell.angle_beta   90.00
_cell.angle_gamma   90.00
#
_symmetry.space_group_name_H-M   'P 1'
#
loop_
_entity.id
_entity.type
_entity.pdbx_description
1 polymer ?
#
loop_
_entity_poly.entity_id
_entity_poly.type
_entity_poly.pdbx_seq_one_letter_code
_entity_poly.pdbx_strand_id
1 'polypeptide(L)'
;MRAEALQVGHPHAAGIDIGEAEHGVAVPPGCDPQPVRRFGTCTADLAALADWLLDGGGTTVAMASTGVDWMPRFALLEARGMQVLLIDPRQAKRAPGRPKTARLDWQWLRRLHAYGLLAGAFRPDDQGCVLRGSLRHRQRLLTSAAHPLQQMHKAFEQMHRTLPQGVSAITGVTGMASRTAIIAGARDPQHLAQRRNPPCHHPEDDIAQALQGTWRAAHLCA
;
A
#
# COMPACT_ATOMS: atom_id res chain seq x y z
N MET A 1 -32.81 -20.57 28.62
CA MET A 1 -32.26 -19.20 28.42
C MET A 1 -32.91 -18.65 27.17
N ARG A 2 -33.78 -17.63 27.25
CA ARG A 2 -34.24 -16.90 26.05
C ARG A 2 -33.08 -16.09 25.55
N ALA A 3 -32.68 -16.30 24.27
CA ALA A 3 -31.71 -15.45 23.60
C ALA A 3 -32.32 -14.02 23.58
N GLU A 4 -31.70 -13.08 24.27
CA GLU A 4 -32.05 -11.66 24.13
C GLU A 4 -31.85 -11.30 22.66
N ALA A 5 -32.91 -10.80 22.03
CA ALA A 5 -32.84 -10.34 20.66
C ALA A 5 -31.87 -9.13 20.59
N LEU A 6 -30.86 -9.21 19.76
CA LEU A 6 -29.92 -8.11 19.51
C LEU A 6 -30.71 -6.84 19.15
N GLN A 7 -30.55 -5.78 19.92
CA GLN A 7 -31.15 -4.49 19.61
C GLN A 7 -30.48 -3.83 18.41
N VAL A 8 -31.28 -3.23 17.54
CA VAL A 8 -30.77 -2.45 16.39
C VAL A 8 -30.24 -1.12 16.92
N GLY A 9 -28.92 -0.93 16.87
CA GLY A 9 -28.26 0.30 17.29
C GLY A 9 -28.33 1.41 16.23
N HIS A 10 -28.31 1.03 14.96
CA HIS A 10 -28.35 1.96 13.82
C HIS A 10 -29.46 1.57 12.84
N PRO A 11 -30.71 2.02 13.05
CA PRO A 11 -31.85 1.63 12.22
C PRO A 11 -31.72 2.09 10.76
N HIS A 12 -31.03 3.21 10.51
CA HIS A 12 -30.80 3.78 9.18
C HIS A 12 -29.40 3.48 8.64
N ALA A 13 -28.82 2.35 9.03
CA ALA A 13 -27.51 1.93 8.61
C ALA A 13 -27.51 1.44 7.16
N ALA A 14 -26.55 1.91 6.36
CA ALA A 14 -26.23 1.38 5.04
C ALA A 14 -24.94 0.57 5.08
N GLY A 15 -24.72 -0.27 4.05
CA GLY A 15 -23.48 -0.99 3.85
C GLY A 15 -23.00 -0.82 2.41
N ILE A 16 -21.74 -0.46 2.22
CA ILE A 16 -21.09 -0.30 0.91
C ILE A 16 -19.92 -1.26 0.82
N ASP A 17 -19.92 -2.11 -0.20
CA ASP A 17 -18.75 -2.88 -0.60
C ASP A 17 -18.15 -2.25 -1.86
N ILE A 18 -16.89 -1.82 -1.74
CA ILE A 18 -16.18 -1.10 -2.80
C ILE A 18 -15.52 -2.12 -3.71
N GLY A 19 -16.06 -2.29 -4.91
CA GLY A 19 -15.45 -3.03 -5.99
C GLY A 19 -14.67 -2.12 -6.95
N GLU A 20 -13.85 -2.74 -7.80
CA GLU A 20 -13.04 -2.04 -8.81
C GLU A 20 -13.91 -1.42 -9.91
N ALA A 21 -14.91 -2.14 -10.41
CA ALA A 21 -15.78 -1.71 -11.51
C ALA A 21 -17.13 -1.14 -11.03
N GLU A 22 -17.62 -1.59 -9.89
CA GLU A 22 -18.93 -1.18 -9.36
C GLU A 22 -18.93 -1.25 -7.83
N HIS A 23 -19.80 -0.48 -7.20
CA HIS A 23 -20.05 -0.48 -5.76
C HIS A 23 -21.39 -1.11 -5.47
N GLY A 24 -21.40 -2.11 -4.59
CA GLY A 24 -22.62 -2.69 -4.08
C GLY A 24 -23.07 -2.00 -2.80
N VAL A 25 -24.32 -1.56 -2.79
CA VAL A 25 -24.88 -0.79 -1.67
C VAL A 25 -26.17 -1.43 -1.19
N ALA A 26 -26.32 -1.54 0.13
CA ALA A 26 -27.53 -2.02 0.77
C ALA A 26 -28.03 -1.01 1.81
N VAL A 27 -29.34 -0.74 1.80
CA VAL A 27 -30.07 0.04 2.79
C VAL A 27 -31.06 -0.85 3.55
N PRO A 28 -31.67 -0.39 4.65
CA PRO A 28 -32.68 -1.15 5.36
C PRO A 28 -33.88 -1.50 4.45
N PRO A 29 -34.48 -2.69 4.63
CA PRO A 29 -35.73 -3.02 3.97
C PRO A 29 -36.81 -1.99 4.35
N GLY A 30 -37.51 -1.46 3.36
CA GLY A 30 -38.55 -0.45 3.58
C GLY A 30 -38.11 1.00 3.30
N CYS A 31 -36.80 1.29 3.23
CA CYS A 31 -36.31 2.61 2.81
C CYS A 31 -36.42 2.82 1.28
N ASP A 32 -36.38 1.74 0.51
CA ASP A 32 -36.46 1.79 -0.95
C ASP A 32 -37.11 0.48 -1.46
N PRO A 33 -37.93 0.52 -2.55
CA PRO A 33 -38.44 -0.69 -3.19
C PRO A 33 -37.35 -1.67 -3.64
N GLN A 34 -36.16 -1.14 -3.95
CA GLN A 34 -34.95 -1.90 -4.28
C GLN A 34 -33.85 -1.60 -3.26
N PRO A 35 -33.89 -2.24 -2.07
CA PRO A 35 -32.98 -1.91 -0.96
C PRO A 35 -31.52 -2.30 -1.23
N VAL A 36 -31.24 -2.86 -2.40
CA VAL A 36 -29.88 -3.22 -2.86
C VAL A 36 -29.69 -2.70 -4.27
N ARG A 37 -28.69 -1.85 -4.45
CA ARG A 37 -28.35 -1.28 -5.75
C ARG A 37 -26.86 -1.39 -6.03
N ARG A 38 -26.51 -1.27 -7.31
CA ARG A 38 -25.14 -1.16 -7.79
C ARG A 38 -24.94 0.21 -8.42
N PHE A 39 -23.82 0.81 -8.15
CA PHE A 39 -23.41 2.10 -8.70
C PHE A 39 -22.06 1.95 -9.39
N GLY A 40 -21.84 2.69 -10.46
CA GLY A 40 -20.54 2.78 -11.10
C GLY A 40 -19.50 3.51 -10.25
N THR A 41 -18.32 3.71 -10.81
CA THR A 41 -17.17 4.26 -10.09
C THR A 41 -16.85 5.71 -10.48
N CYS A 42 -17.53 6.28 -11.48
CA CYS A 42 -17.33 7.66 -11.88
C CYS A 42 -17.95 8.65 -10.89
N THR A 43 -17.51 9.88 -10.94
CA THR A 43 -17.94 10.93 -10.00
C THR A 43 -19.46 11.14 -9.98
N ALA A 44 -20.09 11.05 -11.15
CA ALA A 44 -21.55 11.16 -11.26
C ALA A 44 -22.27 10.01 -10.55
N ASP A 45 -21.75 8.76 -10.69
CA ASP A 45 -22.32 7.59 -10.03
C ASP A 45 -22.18 7.68 -8.51
N LEU A 46 -21.04 8.20 -8.04
CA LEU A 46 -20.81 8.41 -6.61
C LEU A 46 -21.72 9.50 -6.03
N ALA A 47 -22.00 10.55 -6.79
CA ALA A 47 -22.99 11.56 -6.40
C ALA A 47 -24.39 10.96 -6.31
N ALA A 48 -24.80 10.17 -7.34
CA ALA A 48 -26.09 9.47 -7.36
C ALA A 48 -26.22 8.47 -6.20
N LEU A 49 -25.15 7.75 -5.85
CA LEU A 49 -25.09 6.87 -4.70
C LEU A 49 -25.35 7.65 -3.39
N ALA A 50 -24.67 8.78 -3.22
CA ALA A 50 -24.82 9.60 -2.01
C ALA A 50 -26.24 10.19 -1.91
N ASP A 51 -26.79 10.70 -3.01
CA ASP A 51 -28.15 11.23 -3.07
C ASP A 51 -29.18 10.13 -2.74
N TRP A 52 -29.06 8.96 -3.34
CA TRP A 52 -29.94 7.81 -3.06
C TRP A 52 -29.90 7.39 -1.58
N LEU A 53 -28.72 7.39 -0.93
CA LEU A 53 -28.60 7.08 0.48
C LEU A 53 -29.31 8.11 1.37
N LEU A 54 -29.19 9.41 1.03
CA LEU A 54 -29.84 10.50 1.77
C LEU A 54 -31.36 10.50 1.59
N ASP A 55 -31.85 10.28 0.36
CA ASP A 55 -33.27 10.18 0.03
C ASP A 55 -33.94 9.03 0.78
N GLY A 56 -33.19 7.93 0.98
CA GLY A 56 -33.61 6.79 1.81
C GLY A 56 -33.53 7.01 3.32
N GLY A 57 -33.19 8.23 3.77
CA GLY A 57 -33.04 8.56 5.19
C GLY A 57 -31.80 7.93 5.85
N GLY A 58 -30.79 7.53 5.08
CA GLY A 58 -29.53 6.98 5.58
C GLY A 58 -28.75 8.01 6.41
N THR A 59 -28.38 7.65 7.62
CA THR A 59 -27.59 8.51 8.53
C THR A 59 -26.17 8.01 8.72
N THR A 60 -25.95 6.72 8.57
CA THR A 60 -24.64 6.09 8.82
C THR A 60 -24.35 4.96 7.83
N VAL A 61 -23.10 4.84 7.43
CA VAL A 61 -22.66 3.90 6.39
C VAL A 61 -21.43 3.12 6.85
N ALA A 62 -21.49 1.79 6.80
CA ALA A 62 -20.30 0.96 6.91
C ALA A 62 -19.71 0.73 5.51
N MET A 63 -18.44 1.01 5.34
CA MET A 63 -17.72 0.92 4.08
C MET A 63 -16.57 -0.07 4.21
N ALA A 64 -16.55 -1.11 3.38
CA ALA A 64 -15.48 -2.10 3.32
C ALA A 64 -14.60 -1.89 2.09
N SER A 65 -13.29 -1.78 2.28
CA SER A 65 -12.31 -1.69 1.19
C SER A 65 -10.95 -2.26 1.61
N THR A 66 -10.22 -2.81 0.64
CA THR A 66 -8.86 -3.34 0.85
C THR A 66 -7.76 -2.39 0.36
N GLY A 67 -8.09 -1.37 -0.41
CA GLY A 67 -7.13 -0.45 -1.03
C GLY A 67 -7.22 0.99 -0.52
N VAL A 68 -6.98 1.92 -1.41
CA VAL A 68 -7.11 3.37 -1.21
C VAL A 68 -8.41 3.94 -1.82
N ASP A 69 -9.16 3.11 -2.52
CA ASP A 69 -10.34 3.49 -3.30
C ASP A 69 -11.50 4.00 -2.43
N TRP A 70 -11.47 3.72 -1.14
CA TRP A 70 -12.45 4.23 -0.19
C TRP A 70 -12.34 5.75 0.05
N MET A 71 -11.17 6.37 -0.15
CA MET A 71 -10.91 7.75 0.23
C MET A 71 -11.88 8.76 -0.41
N PRO A 72 -12.07 8.81 -1.74
CA PRO A 72 -12.98 9.76 -2.36
C PRO A 72 -14.44 9.50 -1.99
N ARG A 73 -14.83 8.24 -1.78
CA ARG A 73 -16.19 7.85 -1.37
C ARG A 73 -16.47 8.28 0.07
N PHE A 74 -15.48 8.05 0.93
CA PHE A 74 -15.52 8.47 2.34
C PHE A 74 -15.69 9.99 2.45
N ALA A 75 -14.81 10.75 1.77
CA ALA A 75 -14.84 12.21 1.79
C ALA A 75 -16.17 12.77 1.23
N LEU A 76 -16.70 12.17 0.17
CA LEU A 76 -17.99 12.59 -0.41
C LEU A 76 -19.15 12.38 0.57
N LEU A 77 -19.24 11.20 1.19
CA LEU A 77 -20.32 10.88 2.12
C LEU A 77 -20.22 11.71 3.42
N GLU A 78 -19.00 11.90 3.93
CA GLU A 78 -18.75 12.76 5.09
C GLU A 78 -19.13 14.22 4.80
N ALA A 79 -18.78 14.76 3.62
CA ALA A 79 -19.17 16.10 3.17
C ALA A 79 -20.70 16.26 3.01
N ARG A 80 -21.44 15.15 2.79
CA ARG A 80 -22.90 15.12 2.76
C ARG A 80 -23.55 14.93 4.16
N GLY A 81 -22.73 14.94 5.23
CA GLY A 81 -23.21 14.83 6.62
C GLY A 81 -23.47 13.42 7.11
N MET A 82 -23.06 12.39 6.37
CA MET A 82 -23.20 10.99 6.80
C MET A 82 -22.09 10.58 7.75
N GLN A 83 -22.41 9.77 8.73
CA GLN A 83 -21.42 9.10 9.57
C GLN A 83 -20.85 7.89 8.81
N VAL A 84 -19.59 7.93 8.42
CA VAL A 84 -18.96 6.86 7.66
C VAL A 84 -18.04 6.03 8.55
N LEU A 85 -18.32 4.73 8.63
CA LEU A 85 -17.51 3.75 9.34
C LEU A 85 -16.69 2.96 8.32
N LEU A 86 -15.39 3.26 8.21
CA LEU A 86 -14.48 2.44 7.41
C LEU A 86 -14.12 1.18 8.21
N ILE A 87 -14.24 0.01 7.60
CA ILE A 87 -13.93 -1.26 8.25
C ILE A 87 -12.91 -2.08 7.46
N ASP A 88 -12.16 -2.92 8.16
CA ASP A 88 -11.40 -4.00 7.52
C ASP A 88 -12.39 -5.09 7.03
N PRO A 89 -12.41 -5.42 5.73
CA PRO A 89 -13.28 -6.45 5.18
C PRO A 89 -13.17 -7.81 5.90
N ARG A 90 -12.04 -8.08 6.55
CA ARG A 90 -11.83 -9.29 7.34
C ARG A 90 -12.79 -9.39 8.54
N GLN A 91 -13.21 -8.27 9.11
CA GLN A 91 -14.19 -8.27 10.20
C GLN A 91 -15.54 -8.84 9.75
N ALA A 92 -16.06 -8.32 8.62
CA ALA A 92 -17.31 -8.82 8.05
C ALA A 92 -17.21 -10.29 7.62
N LYS A 93 -16.04 -10.71 7.09
CA LYS A 93 -15.80 -12.09 6.66
C LYS A 93 -15.71 -13.09 7.82
N ARG A 94 -15.22 -12.67 8.98
CA ARG A 94 -15.05 -13.52 10.18
C ARG A 94 -16.29 -13.57 11.07
N ALA A 95 -17.25 -12.68 10.89
CA ALA A 95 -18.45 -12.65 11.70
C ALA A 95 -19.28 -13.94 11.51
N PRO A 96 -19.73 -14.59 12.60
CA PRO A 96 -20.50 -15.83 12.52
C PRO A 96 -21.84 -15.62 11.82
N GLY A 97 -22.29 -16.61 11.06
CA GLY A 97 -23.58 -16.56 10.35
C GLY A 97 -23.54 -15.89 8.98
N ARG A 98 -22.34 -15.61 8.41
CA ARG A 98 -22.20 -15.03 7.08
C ARG A 98 -22.76 -15.99 6.01
N PRO A 99 -23.64 -15.50 5.10
CA PRO A 99 -24.07 -16.27 3.94
C PRO A 99 -22.90 -16.55 2.99
N LYS A 100 -22.90 -17.71 2.33
CA LYS A 100 -21.79 -18.15 1.44
C LYS A 100 -21.77 -17.48 0.05
N THR A 101 -22.70 -16.56 -0.24
CA THR A 101 -22.83 -15.95 -1.57
C THR A 101 -22.37 -14.50 -1.56
N ALA A 102 -21.49 -14.12 -2.50
CA ALA A 102 -20.94 -12.78 -2.66
C ALA A 102 -21.99 -11.65 -2.84
N ARG A 103 -23.17 -12.00 -3.39
CA ARG A 103 -24.31 -11.07 -3.54
C ARG A 103 -24.89 -10.55 -2.22
N LEU A 104 -24.52 -11.17 -1.10
CA LEU A 104 -25.04 -10.83 0.22
C LEU A 104 -24.00 -10.07 1.08
N ASP A 105 -22.82 -9.81 0.57
CA ASP A 105 -21.75 -9.19 1.36
C ASP A 105 -22.13 -7.77 1.80
N TRP A 106 -22.70 -6.94 0.95
CA TRP A 106 -23.19 -5.59 1.28
C TRP A 106 -24.41 -5.62 2.22
N GLN A 107 -25.37 -6.56 2.02
CA GLN A 107 -26.48 -6.72 2.95
C GLN A 107 -25.99 -7.22 4.32
N TRP A 108 -25.01 -8.11 4.30
CA TRP A 108 -24.37 -8.60 5.53
C TRP A 108 -23.64 -7.49 6.25
N LEU A 109 -22.86 -6.69 5.51
CA LEU A 109 -22.18 -5.52 6.04
C LEU A 109 -23.16 -4.53 6.69
N ARG A 110 -24.23 -4.18 5.97
CA ARG A 110 -25.31 -3.34 6.51
C ARG A 110 -25.89 -3.94 7.78
N ARG A 111 -26.16 -5.24 7.79
CA ARG A 111 -26.76 -5.93 8.94
C ARG A 111 -25.84 -5.88 10.16
N LEU A 112 -24.57 -6.17 9.98
CA LEU A 112 -23.59 -6.07 11.07
C LEU A 112 -23.48 -4.64 11.60
N HIS A 113 -23.51 -3.64 10.70
CA HIS A 113 -23.47 -2.25 11.07
C HIS A 113 -24.73 -1.82 11.84
N ALA A 114 -25.90 -2.25 11.38
CA ALA A 114 -27.17 -1.95 12.05
C ALA A 114 -27.21 -2.46 13.50
N TYR A 115 -26.55 -3.56 13.80
CA TYR A 115 -26.43 -4.11 15.17
C TYR A 115 -25.21 -3.60 15.95
N GLY A 116 -24.40 -2.69 15.39
CA GLY A 116 -23.22 -2.18 16.07
C GLY A 116 -22.09 -3.19 16.23
N LEU A 117 -22.04 -4.25 15.40
CA LEU A 117 -21.09 -5.36 15.50
C LEU A 117 -19.78 -5.09 14.73
N LEU A 118 -19.60 -3.90 14.18
CA LEU A 118 -18.41 -3.52 13.44
C LEU A 118 -17.58 -2.50 14.20
N ALA A 119 -16.27 -2.73 14.27
CA ALA A 119 -15.33 -1.76 14.79
C ALA A 119 -14.72 -0.95 13.62
N GLY A 120 -14.77 0.37 13.73
CA GLY A 120 -14.18 1.27 12.75
C GLY A 120 -12.66 1.15 12.69
N ALA A 121 -12.10 1.20 11.49
CA ALA A 121 -10.67 1.33 11.30
C ALA A 121 -10.22 2.75 11.69
N PHE A 122 -9.07 2.85 12.33
CA PHE A 122 -8.50 4.14 12.67
C PHE A 122 -8.15 4.93 11.39
N ARG A 123 -8.76 6.09 11.22
CA ARG A 123 -8.43 7.08 10.21
C ARG A 123 -7.65 8.22 10.87
N PRO A 124 -6.39 8.49 10.47
CA PRO A 124 -5.68 9.69 10.90
C PRO A 124 -6.38 10.94 10.38
N ASP A 125 -6.12 12.06 11.02
CA ASP A 125 -6.39 13.38 10.46
C ASP A 125 -5.60 13.63 9.16
N ASP A 126 -5.87 14.75 8.48
CA ASP A 126 -5.25 15.05 7.19
C ASP A 126 -3.73 15.18 7.30
N GLN A 127 -3.21 15.75 8.39
CA GLN A 127 -1.76 15.85 8.63
C GLN A 127 -1.15 14.47 8.84
N GLY A 128 -1.79 13.60 9.60
CA GLY A 128 -1.41 12.22 9.80
C GLY A 128 -1.44 11.40 8.51
N CYS A 129 -2.39 11.66 7.61
CA CYS A 129 -2.46 11.05 6.29
C CYS A 129 -1.26 11.44 5.42
N VAL A 130 -0.90 12.74 5.38
CA VAL A 130 0.28 13.24 4.66
C VAL A 130 1.56 12.63 5.21
N LEU A 131 1.74 12.63 6.52
CA LEU A 131 2.91 12.05 7.17
C LEU A 131 3.04 10.55 6.87
N ARG A 132 1.96 9.79 6.99
CA ARG A 132 1.94 8.36 6.62
C ARG A 132 2.29 8.14 5.15
N GLY A 133 1.76 8.97 4.26
CA GLY A 133 2.07 8.92 2.83
C GLY A 133 3.57 9.10 2.58
N SER A 134 4.16 10.12 3.17
CA SER A 134 5.59 10.45 3.06
C SER A 134 6.48 9.35 3.63
N LEU A 135 6.16 8.82 4.83
CA LEU A 135 6.90 7.73 5.44
C LEU A 135 6.85 6.44 4.61
N ARG A 136 5.68 6.07 4.08
CA ARG A 136 5.52 4.90 3.20
C ARG A 136 6.24 5.09 1.87
N HIS A 137 6.25 6.31 1.33
CA HIS A 137 7.00 6.62 0.11
C HIS A 137 8.51 6.49 0.36
N ARG A 138 9.02 7.10 1.44
CA ARG A 138 10.42 6.93 1.87
C ARG A 138 10.79 5.46 2.04
N GLN A 139 9.96 4.68 2.74
CA GLN A 139 10.21 3.25 2.94
C GLN A 139 10.27 2.48 1.62
N ARG A 140 9.38 2.78 0.68
CA ARG A 140 9.41 2.15 -0.66
C ARG A 140 10.69 2.50 -1.43
N LEU A 141 11.13 3.76 -1.38
CA LEU A 141 12.39 4.18 -2.02
C LEU A 141 13.59 3.45 -1.42
N LEU A 142 13.66 3.34 -0.09
CA LEU A 142 14.73 2.60 0.58
C LEU A 142 14.72 1.12 0.21
N THR A 143 13.56 0.49 0.20
CA THR A 143 13.43 -0.93 -0.19
C THR A 143 13.80 -1.13 -1.67
N SER A 144 13.37 -0.22 -2.55
CA SER A 144 13.71 -0.29 -3.98
C SER A 144 15.21 -0.10 -4.24
N ALA A 145 15.90 0.71 -3.43
CA ALA A 145 17.34 0.91 -3.53
C ALA A 145 18.14 -0.29 -3.00
N ALA A 146 17.62 -1.00 -2.00
CA ALA A 146 18.32 -2.12 -1.35
C ALA A 146 18.54 -3.30 -2.32
N HIS A 147 17.56 -3.63 -3.17
CA HIS A 147 17.66 -4.78 -4.06
C HIS A 147 18.78 -4.64 -5.12
N PRO A 148 18.88 -3.57 -5.90
CA PRO A 148 20.02 -3.37 -6.82
C PRO A 148 21.36 -3.34 -6.08
N LEU A 149 21.40 -2.79 -4.86
CA LEU A 149 22.63 -2.79 -4.07
C LEU A 149 23.08 -4.21 -3.72
N GLN A 150 22.16 -5.07 -3.29
CA GLN A 150 22.45 -6.48 -3.03
C GLN A 150 22.92 -7.22 -4.29
N GLN A 151 22.32 -6.93 -5.44
CA GLN A 151 22.76 -7.51 -6.72
C GLN A 151 24.18 -7.07 -7.07
N MET A 152 24.52 -5.79 -6.89
CA MET A 152 25.88 -5.29 -7.12
C MET A 152 26.89 -5.98 -6.19
N HIS A 153 26.59 -6.11 -4.90
CA HIS A 153 27.45 -6.84 -3.95
C HIS A 153 27.66 -8.28 -4.41
N LYS A 154 26.58 -8.98 -4.76
CA LYS A 154 26.66 -10.36 -5.27
C LYS A 154 27.49 -10.47 -6.55
N ALA A 155 27.38 -9.53 -7.49
CA ALA A 155 28.18 -9.52 -8.70
C ALA A 155 29.69 -9.35 -8.39
N PHE A 156 30.05 -8.48 -7.47
CA PHE A 156 31.43 -8.33 -7.01
C PHE A 156 31.96 -9.60 -6.33
N GLU A 157 31.19 -10.20 -5.46
CA GLU A 157 31.55 -11.48 -4.83
C GLU A 157 31.76 -12.59 -5.85
N GLN A 158 30.90 -12.71 -6.84
CA GLN A 158 31.03 -13.71 -7.91
C GLN A 158 32.25 -13.49 -8.80
N MET A 159 32.70 -12.26 -8.93
CA MET A 159 33.96 -11.91 -9.60
C MET A 159 35.18 -12.00 -8.69
N HIS A 160 35.00 -12.49 -7.47
CA HIS A 160 36.02 -12.53 -6.42
C HIS A 160 36.68 -11.17 -6.17
N ARG A 161 35.85 -10.09 -6.14
CA ARG A 161 36.29 -8.73 -5.92
C ARG A 161 35.70 -8.22 -4.61
N THR A 162 36.57 -7.74 -3.76
CA THR A 162 36.22 -7.28 -2.42
C THR A 162 36.06 -5.75 -2.33
N LEU A 163 35.72 -5.08 -3.44
CA LEU A 163 35.54 -3.62 -3.46
C LEU A 163 34.69 -3.11 -2.29
N PRO A 164 33.61 -3.76 -1.86
CA PRO A 164 32.86 -3.35 -0.67
C PRO A 164 33.71 -3.29 0.63
N GLN A 165 34.84 -3.97 0.68
CA GLN A 165 35.80 -3.93 1.79
C GLN A 165 36.86 -2.82 1.60
N GLY A 166 37.15 -2.46 0.35
CA GLY A 166 38.12 -1.42 -0.02
C GLY A 166 37.53 0.00 -0.06
N VAL A 167 36.21 0.17 0.10
CA VAL A 167 35.55 1.48 0.15
C VAL A 167 34.48 1.51 1.22
N SER A 168 34.23 2.66 1.82
CA SER A 168 33.22 2.80 2.89
C SER A 168 31.79 2.48 2.43
N ALA A 169 31.48 2.70 1.17
CA ALA A 169 30.22 2.36 0.53
C ALA A 169 30.39 2.17 -0.97
N ILE A 170 29.83 1.10 -1.51
CA ILE A 170 29.84 0.81 -2.96
C ILE A 170 29.05 1.86 -3.76
N THR A 171 28.08 2.53 -3.13
CA THR A 171 27.28 3.63 -3.68
C THR A 171 27.91 5.01 -3.42
N GLY A 172 29.03 5.08 -2.70
CA GLY A 172 29.79 6.32 -2.50
C GLY A 172 30.50 6.76 -3.80
N VAL A 173 31.05 7.96 -3.79
CA VAL A 173 31.66 8.58 -4.97
C VAL A 173 32.75 7.67 -5.57
N THR A 174 33.67 7.15 -4.76
CA THR A 174 34.73 6.21 -5.21
C THR A 174 34.13 4.90 -5.74
N GLY A 175 33.17 4.28 -5.04
CA GLY A 175 32.53 3.04 -5.46
C GLY A 175 31.79 3.21 -6.79
N MET A 176 31.07 4.32 -6.94
CA MET A 176 30.35 4.63 -8.18
C MET A 176 31.29 4.92 -9.35
N ALA A 177 32.38 5.66 -9.12
CA ALA A 177 33.41 5.93 -10.14
C ALA A 177 34.07 4.64 -10.62
N SER A 178 34.47 3.76 -9.70
CA SER A 178 35.05 2.46 -10.02
C SER A 178 34.06 1.59 -10.80
N ARG A 179 32.80 1.49 -10.36
CA ARG A 179 31.74 0.74 -11.04
C ARG A 179 31.51 1.24 -12.47
N THR A 180 31.37 2.55 -12.65
CA THR A 180 31.16 3.14 -13.98
C THR A 180 32.31 2.84 -14.91
N ALA A 181 33.54 2.92 -14.42
CA ALA A 181 34.71 2.57 -15.20
C ALA A 181 34.78 1.07 -15.57
N ILE A 182 34.39 0.19 -14.65
CA ILE A 182 34.27 -1.26 -14.87
C ILE A 182 33.27 -1.56 -15.98
N ILE A 183 32.10 -0.93 -15.94
CA ILE A 183 31.05 -1.08 -16.97
C ILE A 183 31.57 -0.56 -18.34
N ALA A 184 32.32 0.54 -18.33
CA ALA A 184 32.96 1.10 -19.54
C ALA A 184 34.14 0.27 -20.09
N GLY A 185 34.49 -0.83 -19.42
CA GLY A 185 35.52 -1.75 -19.90
C GLY A 185 36.87 -1.65 -19.19
N ALA A 186 37.06 -0.78 -18.21
CA ALA A 186 38.29 -0.72 -17.43
C ALA A 186 38.48 -2.03 -16.62
N ARG A 187 39.69 -2.60 -16.66
CA ARG A 187 40.00 -3.89 -16.00
C ARG A 187 41.19 -3.82 -15.06
N ASP A 188 42.08 -2.87 -15.31
CA ASP A 188 43.29 -2.68 -14.51
C ASP A 188 42.92 -2.16 -13.09
N PRO A 189 43.28 -2.90 -12.01
CA PRO A 189 42.99 -2.50 -10.65
C PRO A 189 43.64 -1.19 -10.25
N GLN A 190 44.85 -0.92 -10.68
CA GLN A 190 45.59 0.32 -10.37
C GLN A 190 44.90 1.52 -11.02
N HIS A 191 44.55 1.43 -12.30
CA HIS A 191 43.81 2.48 -12.98
C HIS A 191 42.43 2.76 -12.35
N LEU A 192 41.76 1.72 -11.85
CA LEU A 192 40.48 1.86 -11.16
C LEU A 192 40.65 2.53 -9.78
N ALA A 193 41.74 2.22 -9.05
CA ALA A 193 42.04 2.80 -7.73
C ALA A 193 42.37 4.31 -7.82
N GLN A 194 43.00 4.77 -8.91
CA GLN A 194 43.28 6.19 -9.16
C GLN A 194 42.00 7.06 -9.24
N ARG A 195 40.81 6.45 -9.42
CA ARG A 195 39.51 7.13 -9.40
C ARG A 195 39.02 7.41 -7.99
N ARG A 196 39.83 7.16 -6.99
CA ARG A 196 39.55 7.44 -5.59
C ARG A 196 39.20 8.91 -5.39
N ASN A 197 38.11 9.18 -4.70
CA ASN A 197 37.78 10.53 -4.27
C ASN A 197 38.73 10.96 -3.13
N PRO A 198 39.32 12.16 -3.11
CA PRO A 198 40.25 12.61 -2.06
C PRO A 198 39.79 12.37 -0.61
N PRO A 199 38.50 12.56 -0.25
CA PRO A 199 38.01 12.25 1.09
C PRO A 199 37.92 10.77 1.44
N CYS A 200 38.25 9.85 0.52
CA CYS A 200 38.25 8.42 0.82
C CYS A 200 39.38 8.06 1.77
N HIS A 201 39.08 7.44 2.90
CA HIS A 201 40.08 7.06 3.92
C HIS A 201 40.94 5.86 3.54
N HIS A 202 40.53 5.04 2.57
CA HIS A 202 41.28 3.87 2.14
C HIS A 202 42.41 4.29 1.18
N PRO A 203 43.64 3.76 1.34
CA PRO A 203 44.76 3.97 0.39
C PRO A 203 44.43 3.41 -1.00
N GLU A 204 45.10 3.94 -2.03
CA GLU A 204 44.91 3.44 -3.40
C GLU A 204 45.31 1.99 -3.54
N ASP A 205 46.37 1.56 -2.86
CA ASP A 205 46.86 0.17 -2.90
C ASP A 205 45.84 -0.80 -2.34
N ASP A 206 45.16 -0.43 -1.24
CA ASP A 206 44.09 -1.27 -0.65
C ASP A 206 42.90 -1.37 -1.61
N ILE A 207 42.52 -0.29 -2.27
CA ILE A 207 41.46 -0.28 -3.27
C ILE A 207 41.88 -1.10 -4.50
N ALA A 208 43.10 -0.99 -4.95
CA ALA A 208 43.62 -1.77 -6.06
C ALA A 208 43.62 -3.28 -5.71
N GLN A 209 44.08 -3.63 -4.52
CA GLN A 209 44.05 -5.02 -4.04
C GLN A 209 42.59 -5.55 -3.96
N ALA A 210 41.66 -4.78 -3.45
CA ALA A 210 40.24 -5.13 -3.36
C ALA A 210 39.57 -5.27 -4.76
N LEU A 211 40.14 -4.65 -5.77
CA LEU A 211 39.67 -4.76 -7.15
C LEU A 211 40.33 -5.89 -7.96
N GLN A 212 41.27 -6.62 -7.39
CA GLN A 212 41.81 -7.83 -8.01
C GLN A 212 40.75 -8.94 -8.01
N GLY A 213 40.67 -9.68 -9.13
CA GLY A 213 39.70 -10.77 -9.26
C GLY A 213 39.49 -11.18 -10.71
N THR A 214 38.50 -12.05 -10.93
CA THR A 214 38.15 -12.57 -12.24
C THR A 214 37.05 -11.75 -12.89
N TRP A 215 37.16 -11.52 -14.20
CA TRP A 215 36.17 -10.81 -14.98
C TRP A 215 35.32 -11.76 -15.81
N ARG A 216 34.02 -11.69 -15.68
CA ARG A 216 33.07 -12.42 -16.51
C ARG A 216 31.99 -11.45 -16.99
N ALA A 217 31.74 -11.44 -18.30
CA ALA A 217 30.77 -10.57 -18.94
C ALA A 217 29.36 -10.74 -18.34
N ALA A 218 29.00 -11.97 -18.00
CA ALA A 218 27.70 -12.26 -17.40
C ALA A 218 27.43 -11.52 -16.06
N HIS A 219 28.49 -11.17 -15.31
CA HIS A 219 28.35 -10.46 -14.02
C HIS A 219 28.30 -8.94 -14.17
N LEU A 220 28.51 -8.40 -15.37
CA LEU A 220 28.42 -6.96 -15.64
C LEU A 220 26.99 -6.50 -15.95
N CYS A 221 26.08 -7.44 -16.21
CA CYS A 221 24.67 -7.21 -16.53
C CYS A 221 23.74 -7.40 -15.32
N ALA A 222 24.30 -7.69 -14.12
CA ALA A 222 23.54 -7.99 -12.91
C ALA A 222 23.10 -6.74 -12.14
#